data_16257c790f9831de6ee4cbd2664a22b1
#
_entry.id   16257c790f9831de6ee4cbd2664a22b1
#
_cell.length_a   1.000
_cell.length_b   1.000
_cell.length_c   1.000
_cell.angle_alpha   90.00
_cell.angle_beta   90.00
_cell.angle_gamma   90.00
#
_symmetry.space_group_name_H-M   'P 1'
#
loop_
_entity.id
_entity.type
_entity.pdbx_description
1 polymer ?
#
loop_
_entity_poly.entity_id
_entity_poly.type
_entity_poly.pdbx_seq_one_letter_code
_entity_poly.pdbx_strand_id
1 'polypeptide(L)' 'MYKTVVIEYSPKAEDMAQKIEEKANEMLQEGYELITMSITGTAKAILVFKKAN' A
#
# COMPACT_ATOMS: atom_id res chain seq x y z
N MET A 1 13.79 -8.68 1.89
CA MET A 1 12.97 -8.41 3.09
C MET A 1 11.63 -7.82 2.66
N TYR A 2 10.55 -8.31 3.24
CA TYR A 2 9.21 -7.81 2.94
C TYR A 2 8.72 -6.91 4.06
N LYS A 3 7.88 -5.97 3.70
CA LYS A 3 7.24 -5.07 4.65
C LYS A 3 5.77 -4.93 4.28
N THR A 4 4.89 -4.97 5.28
CA THR A 4 3.46 -4.78 5.04
C THR A 4 3.00 -3.46 5.64
N VAL A 5 2.08 -2.81 4.95
CA VAL A 5 1.51 -1.54 5.39
C VAL A 5 -0.01 -1.62 5.28
N VAL A 6 -0.71 -1.17 6.31
CA VAL A 6 -2.18 -1.13 6.31
C VAL A 6 -2.63 0.28 5.96
N ILE A 7 -3.52 0.38 4.98
CA ILE A 7 -4.12 1.64 4.57
C ILE A 7 -5.55 1.65 5.10
N GLU A 8 -5.92 2.72 5.79
CA GLU A 8 -7.27 2.86 6.35
C GLU A 8 -8.31 3.01 5.24
N TYR A 9 -9.49 2.54 5.54
CA TYR A 9 -10.59 2.56 4.59
C TYR A 9 -11.00 3.98 4.19
N SER A 10 -11.33 4.14 2.91
CA SER A 10 -12.01 5.32 2.41
C SER A 10 -13.20 4.85 1.57
N PRO A 11 -14.39 5.45 1.74
CA PRO A 11 -15.57 5.02 1.00
C PRO A 11 -15.48 5.31 -0.50
N LYS A 12 -14.61 6.23 -0.90
CA LYS A 12 -14.42 6.55 -2.31
C LYS A 12 -13.21 5.81 -2.86
N ALA A 13 -13.41 5.05 -3.93
CA ALA A 13 -12.32 4.30 -4.55
C ALA A 13 -11.19 5.21 -4.98
N GLU A 14 -11.50 6.41 -5.46
CA GLU A 14 -10.48 7.36 -5.89
C GLU A 14 -9.59 7.80 -4.73
N ASP A 15 -10.20 8.05 -3.57
CA ASP A 15 -9.44 8.43 -2.38
C ASP A 15 -8.55 7.29 -1.92
N MET A 16 -9.06 6.06 -1.96
CA MET A 16 -8.29 4.88 -1.59
C MET A 16 -7.11 4.70 -2.54
N ALA A 17 -7.36 4.85 -3.83
CA ALA A 17 -6.31 4.72 -4.84
C ALA A 17 -5.21 5.77 -4.62
N GLN A 18 -5.60 6.99 -4.28
CA GLN A 18 -4.64 8.05 -4.03
C GLN A 18 -3.78 7.74 -2.80
N LYS A 19 -4.40 7.23 -1.74
CA LYS A 19 -3.66 6.85 -0.53
C LYS A 19 -2.65 5.75 -0.83
N ILE A 20 -3.05 4.76 -1.63
CA ILE A 20 -2.17 3.66 -2.01
C ILE A 20 -1.00 4.18 -2.83
N GLU A 21 -1.28 5.05 -3.79
CA GLU A 21 -0.24 5.62 -4.64
C GLU A 21 0.76 6.44 -3.84
N GLU A 22 0.27 7.28 -2.93
CA GLU A 22 1.13 8.09 -2.08
C GLU A 22 2.03 7.22 -1.21
N LYS A 23 1.46 6.18 -0.62
CA LYS A 23 2.25 5.27 0.22
C LYS A 23 3.25 4.48 -0.61
N ALA A 24 2.86 4.04 -1.80
CA ALA A 24 3.77 3.30 -2.67
C ALA A 24 4.95 4.16 -3.10
N ASN A 25 4.70 5.42 -3.41
CA ASN A 25 5.76 6.35 -3.80
C ASN A 25 6.69 6.67 -2.63
N GLU A 26 6.12 6.85 -1.43
CA GLU A 26 6.90 7.07 -0.23
C GLU A 26 7.83 5.89 0.04
N MET A 27 7.29 4.68 -0.05
CA MET A 27 8.08 3.48 0.20
C MET A 27 9.15 3.26 -0.86
N LEU A 28 8.85 3.65 -2.10
CA LEU A 28 9.83 3.54 -3.18
C LEU A 28 11.06 4.39 -2.89
N GLN A 29 10.87 5.58 -2.31
CA GLN A 29 11.99 6.43 -1.93
C GLN A 29 12.85 5.80 -0.85
N GLU A 30 12.27 4.90 -0.07
CA GLU A 30 13.01 4.17 0.97
C GLU A 30 13.59 2.86 0.45
N GLY A 31 13.50 2.60 -0.83
CA GLY A 31 14.05 1.39 -1.43
C GLY A 31 13.13 0.19 -1.44
N TYR A 32 11.83 0.41 -1.22
CA TYR A 32 10.83 -0.66 -1.24
C TYR A 32 10.00 -0.58 -2.51
N GLU A 33 9.65 -1.74 -3.04
CA GLU A 33 8.86 -1.87 -4.24
C GLU A 33 7.54 -2.57 -3.89
N LEU A 34 6.43 -2.02 -4.37
CA LEU A 34 5.12 -2.61 -4.14
C LEU A 34 4.98 -3.91 -4.94
N ILE A 35 4.68 -4.99 -4.25
CA ILE A 35 4.51 -6.29 -4.89
C ILE A 35 3.03 -6.60 -5.12
N THR A 36 2.21 -6.39 -4.11
CA THR A 36 0.79 -6.70 -4.22
C THR A 36 0.01 -5.95 -3.14
N MET A 37 -1.32 -5.95 -3.30
CA MET A 37 -2.19 -5.38 -2.28
C MET A 37 -3.48 -6.19 -2.24
N SER A 38 -4.16 -6.14 -1.10
CA SER A 38 -5.43 -6.82 -0.91
C SER A 38 -6.38 -5.91 -0.13
N ILE A 39 -7.66 -6.03 -0.43
CA ILE A 39 -8.70 -5.36 0.35
C ILE A 39 -9.29 -6.37 1.31
N THR A 40 -9.28 -6.06 2.60
CA THR A 40 -9.82 -6.97 3.61
C THR A 40 -11.33 -6.80 3.74
N GLY A 41 -11.97 -7.75 4.44
CA GLY A 41 -13.41 -7.68 4.67
C GLY A 41 -13.84 -6.52 5.55
N THR A 42 -12.90 -5.90 6.26
CA THR A 42 -13.14 -4.71 7.06
C THR A 42 -12.85 -3.43 6.28
N ALA A 43 -12.69 -3.56 4.96
CA ALA A 43 -12.48 -2.45 4.04
C ALA A 43 -11.18 -1.68 4.28
N LYS A 44 -10.15 -2.38 4.69
CA LYS A 44 -8.80 -1.83 4.76
C LYS A 44 -7.95 -2.47 3.67
N ALA A 45 -6.96 -1.74 3.19
CA ALA A 45 -6.03 -2.29 2.21
C ALA A 45 -4.75 -2.69 2.91
N ILE A 46 -4.24 -3.86 2.55
CA ILE A 46 -2.94 -4.33 3.03
C ILE A 46 -1.99 -4.34 1.84
N LEU A 47 -0.91 -3.59 1.94
CA LEU A 47 0.08 -3.48 0.89
C LEU A 47 1.33 -4.27 1.29
N VAL A 48 1.86 -5.05 0.36
CA VAL A 48 3.08 -5.82 0.60
C VAL A 48 4.20 -5.23 -0.26
N PHE A 49 5.30 -4.89 0.39
CA PHE A 49 6.46 -4.32 -0.27
C PHE A 49 7.65 -5.26 -0.12
N LYS A 50 8.57 -5.17 -1.06
CA LYS A 50 9.82 -5.91 -1.01
C LYS A 50 10.97 -4.94 -1.12
N LYS A 51 12.01 -5.14 -0.32
CA LYS A 51 13.22 -4.34 -0.40
C LYS A 51 13.87 -4.52 -1.76
N ALA A 52 14.18 -3.41 -2.42
CA ALA A 52 14.64 -3.40 -3.81
C ALA A 52 16.15 -3.61 -3.92
N ASN A 53 16.72 -4.49 -3.23
CA ASN A 53 18.08 -4.96 -3.46
C ASN A 53 18.49 -6.00 -2.44
#